data_863668e63f6a6c34fc25b3487166e8f2
#
_entry.id   863668e63f6a6c34fc25b3487166e8f2
#
_cell.length_a   1.000
_cell.length_b   1.000
_cell.length_c   1.000
_cell.angle_alpha   90.00
_cell.angle_beta   90.00
_cell.angle_gamma   90.00
#
_symmetry.space_group_name_H-M   'P 1'
#
loop_
_entity.id
_entity.type
_entity.pdbx_description
1 polymer ?
#
loop_
_entity_poly.entity_id
_entity_poly.type
_entity_poly.pdbx_seq_one_letter_code
_entity_poly.pdbx_strand_id
1 'polypeptide(L)'
;MTGSSKIAVEKDRSGQPHRGKAFVAVHAHLDDVPYFAGGLCGKLMKEGYTGYIVRTSNDEKYGGRTIAENILNNEQEHLKMAKVLGFKDVFDLYYRSHRMNEISPVEIRGRLIFILRMLKADTVISFDPESAEKDGDHAATARTVEDACAMCGSPSDFAEHLIHVE
;
A
#
# COMPACT_ATOMS: atom_id res chain seq x y z
N MET A 1 2.41 -25.49 27.54
CA MET A 1 3.54 -25.63 26.58
C MET A 1 3.87 -24.23 26.07
N THR A 2 4.91 -23.60 26.61
CA THR A 2 5.35 -22.26 26.23
C THR A 2 6.17 -22.38 24.96
N GLY A 3 5.56 -22.13 23.82
CA GLY A 3 6.27 -22.00 22.55
C GLY A 3 7.16 -20.76 22.59
N SER A 4 8.47 -20.95 22.70
CA SER A 4 9.45 -19.89 22.47
C SER A 4 9.32 -19.41 21.02
N SER A 5 8.75 -18.22 20.82
CA SER A 5 8.80 -17.54 19.54
C SER A 5 10.27 -17.23 19.22
N LYS A 6 10.88 -17.97 18.32
CA LYS A 6 12.21 -17.68 17.84
C LYS A 6 12.12 -16.42 16.98
N ILE A 7 12.75 -15.34 17.41
CA ILE A 7 12.94 -14.15 16.59
C ILE A 7 13.84 -14.57 15.41
N ALA A 8 13.29 -14.51 14.20
CA ALA A 8 14.06 -14.71 12.99
C ALA A 8 14.83 -13.41 12.71
N VAL A 9 16.16 -13.49 12.75
CA VAL A 9 17.02 -12.38 12.35
C VAL A 9 17.48 -12.66 10.93
N GLU A 10 16.95 -11.94 9.97
CA GLU A 10 17.43 -11.95 8.60
C GLU A 10 18.69 -11.10 8.50
N LYS A 11 19.80 -11.73 8.15
CA LYS A 11 21.06 -11.01 7.90
C LYS A 11 21.10 -10.55 6.44
N ASP A 12 21.73 -9.39 6.26
CA ASP A 12 21.97 -8.82 4.91
C ASP A 12 22.58 -9.89 3.97
N ARG A 13 21.88 -10.19 2.90
CA ARG A 13 22.39 -11.09 1.86
C ARG A 13 23.01 -10.25 0.76
N SER A 14 24.25 -10.57 0.39
CA SER A 14 24.87 -9.94 -0.77
C SER A 14 24.13 -10.29 -2.06
N GLY A 15 23.92 -9.31 -2.93
CA GLY A 15 23.24 -9.48 -4.21
C GLY A 15 21.78 -9.03 -4.20
N GLN A 16 20.99 -9.59 -5.11
CA GLN A 16 19.56 -9.32 -5.27
C GLN A 16 18.73 -10.59 -5.06
N PRO A 17 18.60 -11.09 -3.82
CA PRO A 17 17.95 -12.37 -3.52
C PRO A 17 16.46 -12.40 -3.89
N HIS A 18 15.85 -11.23 -4.07
CA HIS A 18 14.42 -11.07 -4.37
C HIS A 18 14.15 -10.57 -5.79
N ARG A 19 15.12 -10.71 -6.69
CA ARG A 19 14.97 -10.30 -8.08
C ARG A 19 13.77 -10.99 -8.75
N GLY A 20 12.90 -10.20 -9.37
CA GLY A 20 11.69 -10.68 -10.03
C GLY A 20 10.45 -10.71 -9.14
N LYS A 21 10.60 -10.41 -7.83
CA LYS A 21 9.47 -10.23 -6.91
C LYS A 21 8.96 -8.80 -6.91
N ALA A 22 7.69 -8.63 -6.54
CA ALA A 22 7.05 -7.34 -6.40
C ALA A 22 6.56 -7.11 -4.96
N PHE A 23 6.72 -5.89 -4.46
CA PHE A 23 6.00 -5.46 -3.26
C PHE A 23 5.14 -4.24 -3.55
N VAL A 24 4.06 -4.11 -2.79
CA VAL A 24 3.13 -2.98 -2.86
C VAL A 24 3.05 -2.32 -1.48
N ALA A 25 3.41 -1.04 -1.39
CA ALA A 25 3.19 -0.24 -0.22
C ALA A 25 1.83 0.46 -0.34
N VAL A 26 0.88 0.07 0.52
CA VAL A 26 -0.47 0.66 0.55
C VAL A 26 -0.60 1.57 1.76
N HIS A 27 -0.91 2.82 1.52
CA HIS A 27 -0.96 3.85 2.55
C HIS A 27 -2.12 4.84 2.32
N ALA A 28 -2.43 5.65 3.32
CA ALA A 28 -3.54 6.61 3.26
C ALA A 28 -3.12 7.95 2.65
N HIS A 29 -2.01 8.52 3.12
CA HIS A 29 -1.56 9.86 2.78
C HIS A 29 -0.16 9.85 2.18
N LEU A 30 0.20 10.91 1.46
CA LEU A 30 1.44 10.99 0.70
C LEU A 30 2.74 10.87 1.54
N ASP A 31 2.68 11.24 2.81
CA ASP A 31 3.82 11.26 3.73
C ASP A 31 3.99 9.97 4.55
N ASP A 32 3.02 9.07 4.55
CA ASP A 32 3.05 7.84 5.35
C ASP A 32 4.26 6.95 5.02
N VAL A 33 4.49 6.67 3.74
CA VAL A 33 5.59 5.79 3.33
C VAL A 33 6.95 6.37 3.71
N PRO A 34 7.28 7.64 3.41
CA PRO A 34 8.57 8.19 3.83
C PRO A 34 8.76 8.18 5.35
N TYR A 35 7.71 8.44 6.14
CA TYR A 35 7.81 8.47 7.59
C TYR A 35 7.91 7.08 8.23
N PHE A 36 7.09 6.13 7.79
CA PHE A 36 6.93 4.86 8.51
C PHE A 36 7.63 3.67 7.85
N ALA A 37 7.80 3.70 6.54
CA ALA A 37 8.26 2.54 5.77
C ALA A 37 9.38 2.83 4.76
N GLY A 38 9.81 4.09 4.59
CA GLY A 38 10.77 4.46 3.53
C GLY A 38 12.08 3.69 3.58
N GLY A 39 12.62 3.47 4.78
CA GLY A 39 13.84 2.67 4.96
C GLY A 39 13.65 1.20 4.58
N LEU A 40 12.49 0.60 4.94
CA LEU A 40 12.15 -0.77 4.57
C LEU A 40 11.96 -0.89 3.06
N CYS A 41 11.21 0.01 2.45
CA CYS A 41 10.99 0.03 0.99
C CYS A 41 12.33 0.13 0.23
N GLY A 42 13.19 1.05 0.64
CA GLY A 42 14.52 1.20 0.05
C GLY A 42 15.39 -0.05 0.18
N LYS A 43 15.33 -0.73 1.35
CA LYS A 43 16.03 -2.01 1.57
C LYS A 43 15.51 -3.09 0.63
N LEU A 44 14.19 -3.27 0.53
CA LEU A 44 13.58 -4.29 -0.33
C LEU A 44 13.94 -4.06 -1.81
N MET A 45 13.90 -2.82 -2.29
CA MET A 45 14.30 -2.50 -3.66
C MET A 45 15.78 -2.78 -3.90
N LYS A 46 16.65 -2.46 -2.95
CA LYS A 46 18.09 -2.80 -3.02
C LYS A 46 18.30 -4.31 -3.09
N GLU A 47 17.46 -5.09 -2.45
CA GLU A 47 17.49 -6.56 -2.47
C GLU A 47 16.82 -7.18 -3.72
N GLY A 48 16.35 -6.35 -4.66
CA GLY A 48 15.86 -6.78 -5.97
C GLY A 48 14.35 -6.82 -6.15
N TYR A 49 13.57 -6.40 -5.16
CA TYR A 49 12.14 -6.23 -5.36
C TYR A 49 11.85 -5.06 -6.32
N THR A 50 10.78 -5.21 -7.09
CA THR A 50 10.13 -4.09 -7.77
C THR A 50 9.08 -3.51 -6.83
N GLY A 51 9.23 -2.23 -6.43
CA GLY A 51 8.30 -1.56 -5.54
C GLY A 51 7.20 -0.80 -6.27
N TYR A 52 5.98 -0.92 -5.80
CA TYR A 52 4.82 -0.15 -6.21
C TYR A 52 4.18 0.51 -5.01
N ILE A 53 3.47 1.61 -5.23
CA ILE A 53 2.81 2.36 -4.16
C ILE A 53 1.34 2.57 -4.50
N VAL A 54 0.47 2.38 -3.51
CA VAL A 54 -0.96 2.66 -3.62
C VAL A 54 -1.32 3.66 -2.54
N ARG A 55 -1.82 4.81 -2.93
CA ARG A 55 -2.40 5.79 -2.00
C ARG A 55 -3.91 5.70 -2.04
N THR A 56 -4.54 5.55 -0.88
CA THR A 56 -5.99 5.40 -0.81
C THR A 56 -6.73 6.74 -0.80
N SER A 57 -6.24 7.75 -0.07
CA SER A 57 -6.88 9.07 -0.03
C SER A 57 -6.33 10.04 -1.09
N ASN A 58 -7.04 11.14 -1.30
CA ASN A 58 -6.65 12.21 -2.21
C ASN A 58 -5.92 13.38 -1.52
N ASP A 59 -5.70 13.30 -0.21
CA ASP A 59 -5.02 14.33 0.60
C ASP A 59 -5.60 15.75 0.48
N GLU A 60 -6.88 15.89 0.18
CA GLU A 60 -7.53 17.18 -0.11
C GLU A 60 -7.45 18.21 1.02
N LYS A 61 -7.20 17.76 2.26
CA LYS A 61 -7.19 18.62 3.44
C LYS A 61 -5.83 19.24 3.78
N TYR A 62 -4.76 18.72 3.22
CA TYR A 62 -3.41 19.16 3.52
C TYR A 62 -2.87 20.12 2.46
N GLY A 63 -2.33 21.28 2.88
CA GLY A 63 -1.67 22.23 1.98
C GLY A 63 -2.08 23.70 2.12
N GLY A 64 -3.12 24.02 2.91
CA GLY A 64 -3.52 25.42 3.21
C GLY A 64 -4.05 26.22 2.03
N ARG A 65 -4.51 25.54 0.97
CA ARG A 65 -5.05 26.11 -0.28
C ARG A 65 -6.50 25.65 -0.49
N THR A 66 -7.05 25.90 -1.66
CA THR A 66 -8.33 25.31 -2.05
C THR A 66 -8.21 23.80 -2.17
N ILE A 67 -9.32 23.07 -2.03
CA ILE A 67 -9.35 21.60 -2.14
C ILE A 67 -8.70 21.14 -3.45
N ALA A 68 -9.04 21.76 -4.57
CA ALA A 68 -8.51 21.39 -5.87
C ALA A 68 -6.99 21.59 -5.96
N GLU A 69 -6.48 22.73 -5.46
CA GLU A 69 -5.05 23.00 -5.43
C GLU A 69 -4.30 22.05 -4.52
N ASN A 70 -4.88 21.69 -3.37
CA ASN A 70 -4.29 20.71 -2.46
C ASN A 70 -4.15 19.36 -3.14
N ILE A 71 -5.22 18.84 -3.78
CA ILE A 71 -5.19 17.57 -4.49
C ILE A 71 -4.08 17.56 -5.54
N LEU A 72 -4.04 18.58 -6.42
CA LEU A 72 -3.06 18.65 -7.51
C LEU A 72 -1.62 18.74 -7.00
N ASN A 73 -1.38 19.55 -5.97
CA ASN A 73 -0.04 19.68 -5.40
C ASN A 73 0.39 18.37 -4.71
N ASN A 74 -0.49 17.78 -3.90
CA ASN A 74 -0.19 16.56 -3.17
C ASN A 74 0.03 15.38 -4.12
N GLU A 75 -0.68 15.33 -5.25
CA GLU A 75 -0.44 14.35 -6.30
C GLU A 75 0.97 14.50 -6.90
N GLN A 76 1.37 15.74 -7.24
CA GLN A 76 2.70 16.00 -7.77
C GLN A 76 3.82 15.67 -6.77
N GLU A 77 3.62 16.00 -5.50
CA GLU A 77 4.57 15.67 -4.43
C GLU A 77 4.66 14.17 -4.22
N HIS A 78 3.55 13.46 -4.25
CA HIS A 78 3.49 12.00 -4.16
C HIS A 78 4.28 11.33 -5.30
N LEU A 79 4.08 11.77 -6.53
CA LEU A 79 4.84 11.26 -7.68
C LEU A 79 6.34 11.55 -7.56
N LYS A 80 6.72 12.74 -7.11
CA LYS A 80 8.13 13.09 -6.86
C LYS A 80 8.74 12.20 -5.77
N MET A 81 8.03 12.03 -4.66
CA MET A 81 8.45 11.17 -3.54
C MET A 81 8.64 9.73 -4.02
N ALA A 82 7.67 9.18 -4.71
CA ALA A 82 7.75 7.81 -5.24
C ALA A 82 8.98 7.63 -6.15
N LYS A 83 9.24 8.61 -7.03
CA LYS A 83 10.43 8.62 -7.90
C LYS A 83 11.74 8.68 -7.10
N VAL A 84 11.82 9.53 -6.07
CA VAL A 84 13.03 9.67 -5.22
C VAL A 84 13.30 8.37 -4.45
N LEU A 85 12.26 7.73 -3.94
CA LEU A 85 12.38 6.45 -3.22
C LEU A 85 12.63 5.26 -4.16
N GLY A 86 12.43 5.42 -5.48
CA GLY A 86 12.70 4.37 -6.47
C GLY A 86 11.54 3.45 -6.78
N PHE A 87 10.30 3.82 -6.43
CA PHE A 87 9.11 3.06 -6.82
C PHE A 87 8.93 3.09 -8.35
N LYS A 88 8.46 1.98 -8.89
CA LYS A 88 8.26 1.82 -10.33
C LYS A 88 7.02 2.55 -10.81
N ASP A 89 5.94 2.50 -10.02
CA ASP A 89 4.68 3.13 -10.39
C ASP A 89 3.84 3.48 -9.15
N VAL A 90 2.84 4.34 -9.34
CA VAL A 90 1.93 4.89 -8.32
C VAL A 90 0.49 4.68 -8.76
N PHE A 91 -0.34 4.22 -7.84
CA PHE A 91 -1.77 4.02 -8.01
C PHE A 91 -2.52 4.84 -6.96
N ASP A 92 -3.31 5.82 -7.37
CA ASP A 92 -4.15 6.62 -6.48
C ASP A 92 -5.60 6.18 -6.57
N LEU A 93 -6.21 5.86 -5.42
CA LEU A 93 -7.63 5.47 -5.34
C LEU A 93 -8.56 6.68 -5.23
N TYR A 94 -8.04 7.84 -4.84
CA TYR A 94 -8.74 9.13 -4.78
C TYR A 94 -9.94 9.18 -3.84
N TYR A 95 -10.00 8.37 -2.78
CA TYR A 95 -11.02 8.55 -1.77
C TYR A 95 -10.79 9.85 -1.00
N ARG A 96 -11.88 10.45 -0.52
CA ARG A 96 -11.79 11.71 0.20
C ARG A 96 -11.08 11.53 1.54
N SER A 97 -10.08 12.34 1.78
CA SER A 97 -9.30 12.37 3.02
C SER A 97 -10.21 12.64 4.23
N HIS A 98 -9.98 11.93 5.33
CA HIS A 98 -10.77 11.90 6.57
C HIS A 98 -12.23 11.45 6.40
N ARG A 99 -12.52 10.69 5.33
CA ARG A 99 -13.85 10.13 5.06
C ARG A 99 -13.82 8.70 4.58
N MET A 100 -12.69 8.04 4.66
CA MET A 100 -12.58 6.65 4.19
C MET A 100 -13.44 5.68 4.99
N ASN A 101 -13.73 5.98 6.25
CA ASN A 101 -14.66 5.22 7.08
C ASN A 101 -16.13 5.31 6.62
N GLU A 102 -16.47 6.26 5.74
CA GLU A 102 -17.81 6.39 5.13
C GLU A 102 -17.95 5.53 3.86
N ILE A 103 -16.84 5.01 3.32
CA ILE A 103 -16.83 4.20 2.11
C ILE A 103 -17.04 2.73 2.45
N SER A 104 -17.75 2.02 1.58
CA SER A 104 -17.91 0.56 1.72
C SER A 104 -16.53 -0.13 1.74
N PRO A 105 -16.19 -0.88 2.80
CA PRO A 105 -14.94 -1.63 2.83
C PRO A 105 -14.81 -2.62 1.66
N VAL A 106 -15.91 -3.13 1.16
CA VAL A 106 -15.94 -4.05 0.00
C VAL A 106 -15.46 -3.35 -1.27
N GLU A 107 -15.83 -2.07 -1.46
CA GLU A 107 -15.38 -1.30 -2.62
C GLU A 107 -13.86 -1.09 -2.60
N ILE A 108 -13.32 -0.61 -1.48
CA ILE A 108 -11.87 -0.38 -1.34
C ILE A 108 -11.13 -1.70 -1.52
N ARG A 109 -11.59 -2.76 -0.84
CA ARG A 109 -11.01 -4.10 -0.94
C ARG A 109 -10.99 -4.62 -2.37
N GLY A 110 -12.09 -4.47 -3.11
CA GLY A 110 -12.17 -4.93 -4.52
C GLY A 110 -11.13 -4.26 -5.40
N ARG A 111 -10.96 -2.95 -5.27
CA ARG A 111 -9.92 -2.20 -6.01
C ARG A 111 -8.52 -2.63 -5.62
N LEU A 112 -8.26 -2.88 -4.33
CA LEU A 112 -6.97 -3.37 -3.86
C LEU A 112 -6.69 -4.78 -4.38
N ILE A 113 -7.66 -5.71 -4.32
CA ILE A 113 -7.52 -7.07 -4.87
C ILE A 113 -7.14 -7.00 -6.35
N PHE A 114 -7.81 -6.15 -7.14
CA PHE A 114 -7.47 -5.97 -8.56
C PHE A 114 -6.01 -5.55 -8.75
N ILE A 115 -5.56 -4.51 -8.03
CA ILE A 115 -4.19 -4.00 -8.14
C ILE A 115 -3.17 -5.07 -7.71
N LEU A 116 -3.40 -5.73 -6.56
CA LEU A 116 -2.50 -6.75 -6.05
C LEU A 116 -2.35 -7.93 -7.03
N ARG A 117 -3.44 -8.36 -7.65
CA ARG A 117 -3.42 -9.42 -8.69
C ARG A 117 -2.71 -8.95 -9.95
N MET A 118 -3.02 -7.77 -10.46
CA MET A 118 -2.40 -7.19 -11.66
C MET A 118 -0.89 -7.08 -11.49
N LEU A 119 -0.42 -6.68 -10.31
CA LEU A 119 1.01 -6.52 -10.00
C LEU A 119 1.68 -7.83 -9.60
N LYS A 120 0.92 -8.92 -9.40
CA LYS A 120 1.42 -10.20 -8.86
C LYS A 120 2.24 -9.97 -7.58
N ALA A 121 1.66 -9.22 -6.64
CA ALA A 121 2.34 -8.79 -5.44
C ALA A 121 2.75 -9.98 -4.55
N ASP A 122 4.04 -10.12 -4.26
CA ASP A 122 4.57 -11.11 -3.32
C ASP A 122 4.51 -10.63 -1.87
N THR A 123 4.56 -9.32 -1.68
CA THR A 123 4.60 -8.68 -0.35
C THR A 123 3.78 -7.42 -0.36
N VAL A 124 3.02 -7.20 0.70
CA VAL A 124 2.29 -5.95 0.93
C VAL A 124 2.77 -5.30 2.22
N ILE A 125 2.97 -3.99 2.19
CA ILE A 125 3.34 -3.17 3.35
C ILE A 125 2.21 -2.20 3.59
N SER A 126 1.69 -2.17 4.81
CA SER A 126 0.63 -1.24 5.22
C SER A 126 0.69 -1.00 6.73
N PHE A 127 -0.27 -0.25 7.25
CA PHE A 127 -0.46 -0.09 8.69
C PHE A 127 -0.92 -1.38 9.36
N ASP A 128 -0.63 -1.50 10.65
CA ASP A 128 -1.19 -2.54 11.49
C ASP A 128 -2.66 -2.21 11.84
N PRO A 129 -3.62 -3.09 11.52
CA PRO A 129 -5.04 -2.86 11.79
C PRO A 129 -5.39 -2.65 13.26
N GLU A 130 -4.61 -3.24 14.18
CA GLU A 130 -4.87 -3.15 15.62
C GLU A 130 -4.33 -1.84 16.22
N SER A 131 -3.20 -1.35 15.70
CA SER A 131 -2.53 -0.14 16.21
C SER A 131 -2.91 1.14 15.47
N ALA A 132 -3.55 1.05 14.31
CA ALA A 132 -4.03 2.20 13.56
C ALA A 132 -5.15 2.93 14.33
N GLU A 133 -5.24 4.24 14.13
CA GLU A 133 -6.28 5.07 14.76
C GLU A 133 -7.69 4.53 14.47
N LYS A 134 -8.56 4.55 15.50
CA LYS A 134 -9.87 3.89 15.42
C LYS A 134 -10.82 4.47 14.36
N ASP A 135 -10.70 5.74 14.04
CA ASP A 135 -11.63 6.47 13.16
C ASP A 135 -10.94 7.21 12.03
N GLY A 136 -9.73 6.81 11.67
CA GLY A 136 -8.94 7.48 10.66
C GLY A 136 -8.86 6.75 9.32
N ASP A 137 -8.35 7.44 8.33
CA ASP A 137 -8.03 6.88 7.03
C ASP A 137 -7.00 5.74 7.14
N HIS A 138 -6.07 5.82 8.12
CA HIS A 138 -5.10 4.77 8.42
C HIS A 138 -5.80 3.45 8.81
N ALA A 139 -6.78 3.53 9.73
CA ALA A 139 -7.51 2.34 10.19
C ALA A 139 -8.38 1.73 9.07
N ALA A 140 -9.02 2.57 8.24
CA ALA A 140 -9.80 2.11 7.10
C ALA A 140 -8.89 1.43 6.05
N THR A 141 -7.74 2.04 5.76
CA THR A 141 -6.73 1.47 4.85
C THR A 141 -6.21 0.14 5.39
N ALA A 142 -5.78 0.10 6.65
CA ALA A 142 -5.19 -1.08 7.27
C ALA A 142 -6.12 -2.30 7.20
N ARG A 143 -7.38 -2.14 7.66
CA ARG A 143 -8.37 -3.22 7.64
C ARG A 143 -8.70 -3.72 6.24
N THR A 144 -8.86 -2.80 5.29
CA THR A 144 -9.17 -3.19 3.90
C THR A 144 -8.00 -3.83 3.18
N VAL A 145 -6.76 -3.47 3.54
CA VAL A 145 -5.54 -4.13 3.05
C VAL A 145 -5.43 -5.55 3.60
N GLU A 146 -5.67 -5.74 4.90
CA GLU A 146 -5.66 -7.08 5.52
C GLU A 146 -6.67 -8.00 4.84
N ASP A 147 -7.91 -7.54 4.68
CA ASP A 147 -8.95 -8.27 3.96
C ASP A 147 -8.57 -8.57 2.51
N ALA A 148 -8.00 -7.59 1.80
CA ALA A 148 -7.58 -7.76 0.42
C ALA A 148 -6.46 -8.80 0.29
N CYS A 149 -5.48 -8.79 1.19
CA CYS A 149 -4.40 -9.78 1.22
C CYS A 149 -4.94 -11.19 1.50
N ALA A 150 -5.88 -11.33 2.43
CA ALA A 150 -6.49 -12.62 2.75
C ALA A 150 -7.29 -13.20 1.56
N MET A 151 -7.88 -12.34 0.74
CA MET A 151 -8.82 -12.73 -0.33
C MET A 151 -8.20 -12.71 -1.73
N CYS A 152 -7.11 -12.00 -1.97
CA CYS A 152 -6.54 -11.85 -3.32
C CYS A 152 -6.14 -13.18 -3.98
N GLY A 153 -5.82 -14.20 -3.19
CA GLY A 153 -5.54 -15.57 -3.67
C GLY A 153 -6.79 -16.42 -3.93
N SER A 154 -7.98 -15.97 -3.52
CA SER A 154 -9.22 -16.73 -3.69
C SER A 154 -9.81 -16.50 -5.08
N PRO A 155 -10.07 -17.56 -5.88
CA PRO A 155 -10.69 -17.40 -7.19
C PRO A 155 -12.20 -17.03 -7.12
N SER A 156 -12.82 -17.16 -5.94
CA SER A 156 -14.26 -16.87 -5.77
C SER A 156 -14.55 -15.41 -5.48
N ASP A 157 -13.58 -14.64 -4.98
CA ASP A 157 -13.77 -13.23 -4.67
C ASP A 157 -13.34 -12.37 -5.87
N PHE A 158 -14.24 -11.58 -6.40
CA PHE A 158 -14.03 -10.80 -7.64
C PHE A 158 -13.44 -11.66 -8.77
N ALA A 159 -14.12 -12.77 -9.10
CA ALA A 159 -13.67 -13.72 -10.13
C ALA A 159 -13.51 -13.07 -11.52
N GLU A 160 -14.25 -12.00 -11.78
CA GLU A 160 -14.14 -11.19 -12.99
C GLU A 160 -12.76 -10.58 -13.22
N HIS A 161 -11.99 -10.35 -12.16
CA HIS A 161 -10.61 -9.88 -12.29
C HIS A 161 -9.64 -10.92 -12.85
N LEU A 162 -9.99 -12.21 -12.76
CA LEU A 162 -9.13 -13.30 -13.20
C LEU A 162 -9.23 -13.58 -14.70
N ILE A 163 -10.28 -13.09 -15.36
CA ILE A 163 -10.56 -13.32 -16.79
C ILE A 163 -9.56 -12.55 -17.68
N HIS A 164 -8.88 -11.55 -17.15
CA HIS A 164 -8.00 -10.66 -17.91
C HIS A 164 -6.51 -10.72 -17.49
N VAL A 165 -6.15 -11.69 -16.69
CA VAL A 165 -4.75 -11.86 -16.20
C VAL A 165 -4.15 -13.10 -16.86
N GLU A 166 -3.98 -13.05 -18.18
CA GLU A 166 -3.12 -13.98 -18.92
C GLU A 166 -1.70 -13.39 -19.09
#